data_5b84350c9522b19d982e5467ea1bff13
#
_entry.id   5b84350c9522b19d982e5467ea1bff13
#
_cell.length_a   1.000
_cell.length_b   1.000
_cell.length_c   1.000
_cell.angle_alpha   90.00
_cell.angle_beta   90.00
_cell.angle_gamma   90.00
#
_symmetry.space_group_name_H-M   'P 1'
#
loop_
_entity.id
_entity.type
_entity.pdbx_description
1 polymer ?
#
loop_
_entity_poly.entity_id
_entity_poly.type
_entity_poly.pdbx_seq_one_letter_code
_entity_poly.pdbx_strand_id
1 'polypeptide(L)'
;MIEQKVTVNFFLDKSRPNAENKCLIKLNIYCKPTKKRYATSYHVSTDDWEKLNNSNLRDDSLKEIRKKLNTLQSSVEKTVEKINPFSFVAFEETYFNKVAATTTKSTSLQSWFDAYINELHDKGRVGTAIAYRTTINSLNLYKKGLHLQDVTPALLEDYEKHLTDASKSYTTVSIYIRQLRAIINQAINANVLSAEKYPFKKYEIPSGRNVKKALSEKDIQKILNHTPEKADEQKALDFWILSYLCSGINFADIIELKPSNINGDYLHFIRAKTKNTKKKDLRPIKVGLNPRAKDIIRKWRNTIPENPYLFPVLETGLAPKTVKHRCQRFIKWV
;
A
#
# COMPACT_ATOMS: atom_id res chain seq x y z
N MET A 1 13.29 40.55 32.83
CA MET A 1 12.57 39.68 31.89
C MET A 1 11.97 38.53 32.69
N ILE A 2 10.68 38.31 32.66
CA ILE A 2 10.04 37.19 33.37
C ILE A 2 10.37 35.93 32.56
N GLU A 3 11.13 35.06 33.17
CA GLU A 3 11.52 33.75 32.56
C GLU A 3 10.24 32.91 32.39
N GLN A 4 9.84 32.65 31.16
CA GLN A 4 8.65 31.81 30.87
C GLN A 4 8.97 30.37 31.21
N LYS A 5 8.50 29.87 32.36
CA LYS A 5 8.66 28.47 32.75
C LYS A 5 7.76 27.57 31.91
N VAL A 6 8.34 26.76 31.03
CA VAL A 6 7.64 25.75 30.23
C VAL A 6 7.85 24.39 30.88
N THR A 7 6.77 23.62 31.06
CA THR A 7 6.81 22.29 31.63
C THR A 7 6.36 21.25 30.58
N VAL A 8 7.12 20.19 30.44
CA VAL A 8 6.87 19.07 29.52
C VAL A 8 6.67 17.80 30.31
N ASN A 9 5.55 17.13 30.16
CA ASN A 9 5.27 15.85 30.78
C ASN A 9 4.29 15.00 29.94
N PHE A 10 4.03 13.77 30.38
CA PHE A 10 3.05 12.92 29.74
C PHE A 10 1.74 12.89 30.52
N PHE A 11 0.64 12.66 29.80
CA PHE A 11 -0.71 12.58 30.33
C PHE A 11 -1.42 11.39 29.70
N LEU A 12 -2.07 10.54 30.52
CA LEU A 12 -2.91 9.46 30.05
C LEU A 12 -4.33 9.94 29.77
N ASP A 13 -4.78 9.86 28.53
CA ASP A 13 -6.14 10.25 28.14
C ASP A 13 -7.13 9.10 28.37
N LYS A 14 -7.77 9.09 29.51
CA LYS A 14 -8.77 8.08 29.90
C LYS A 14 -10.14 8.26 29.23
N SER A 15 -10.36 9.35 28.47
CA SER A 15 -11.69 9.71 27.93
C SER A 15 -12.12 8.83 26.75
N ARG A 16 -11.16 8.23 26.02
CA ARG A 16 -11.43 7.42 24.82
C ARG A 16 -10.47 6.22 24.76
N PRO A 17 -10.72 5.13 25.51
CA PRO A 17 -9.95 3.91 25.37
C PRO A 17 -10.17 3.28 23.98
N ASN A 18 -9.18 2.57 23.49
CA ASN A 18 -9.28 1.80 22.25
C ASN A 18 -10.07 0.49 22.47
N ALA A 19 -10.23 -0.33 21.41
CA ALA A 19 -10.95 -1.61 21.47
C ALA A 19 -10.34 -2.64 22.46
N GLU A 20 -9.06 -2.45 22.84
CA GLU A 20 -8.33 -3.26 23.83
C GLU A 20 -8.36 -2.65 25.23
N ASN A 21 -9.23 -1.67 25.48
CA ASN A 21 -9.33 -0.93 26.75
C ASN A 21 -8.01 -0.22 27.16
N LYS A 22 -7.16 0.14 26.18
CA LYS A 22 -5.94 0.91 26.41
C LYS A 22 -6.16 2.38 26.08
N CYS A 23 -5.62 3.27 26.91
CA CYS A 23 -5.72 4.71 26.82
C CYS A 23 -4.51 5.31 26.12
N LEU A 24 -4.72 6.38 25.36
CA LEU A 24 -3.66 7.07 24.62
C LEU A 24 -2.80 7.91 25.57
N ILE A 25 -1.47 7.76 25.48
CA ILE A 25 -0.53 8.66 26.14
C ILE A 25 -0.42 9.92 25.28
N LYS A 26 -0.59 11.08 25.89
CA LYS A 26 -0.42 12.40 25.28
C LYS A 26 0.76 13.14 25.89
N LEU A 27 1.54 13.80 25.05
CA LEU A 27 2.54 14.77 25.46
C LEU A 27 1.81 16.05 25.89
N ASN A 28 2.04 16.53 27.10
CA ASN A 28 1.46 17.74 27.64
C ASN A 28 2.54 18.80 27.80
N ILE A 29 2.35 19.95 27.17
CA ILE A 29 3.22 21.13 27.29
C ILE A 29 2.42 22.24 27.95
N TYR A 30 2.95 22.76 29.04
CA TYR A 30 2.32 23.85 29.79
C TYR A 30 3.26 25.06 29.83
N CYS A 31 2.74 26.18 29.39
CA CYS A 31 3.32 27.51 29.52
C CYS A 31 2.21 28.46 29.95
N LYS A 32 2.30 28.99 31.19
CA LYS A 32 1.24 29.80 31.83
C LYS A 32 0.78 30.94 30.90
N PRO A 33 -0.52 31.17 30.68
CA PRO A 33 -1.66 30.44 31.27
C PRO A 33 -2.16 29.24 30.47
N THR A 34 -1.52 28.89 29.35
CA THR A 34 -2.02 27.95 28.34
C THR A 34 -1.35 26.59 28.44
N LYS A 35 -2.11 25.54 28.19
CA LYS A 35 -1.57 24.16 27.99
C LYS A 35 -2.04 23.58 26.65
N LYS A 36 -1.17 22.83 25.98
CA LYS A 36 -1.54 22.04 24.81
C LYS A 36 -1.13 20.58 24.98
N ARG A 37 -1.92 19.66 24.44
CA ARG A 37 -1.69 18.22 24.48
C ARG A 37 -1.60 17.66 23.08
N TYR A 38 -0.54 16.91 22.81
CA TYR A 38 -0.26 16.30 21.52
C TYR A 38 -0.34 14.79 21.64
N ALA A 39 -1.02 14.13 20.70
CA ALA A 39 -1.15 12.67 20.67
C ALA A 39 0.22 12.03 20.42
N THR A 40 0.52 10.96 21.15
CA THR A 40 1.63 10.05 20.83
C THR A 40 1.10 8.81 20.10
N SER A 41 1.99 7.90 19.70
CA SER A 41 1.59 6.60 19.13
C SER A 41 1.37 5.50 20.18
N TYR A 42 1.48 5.82 21.48
CA TYR A 42 1.51 4.83 22.57
C TYR A 42 0.16 4.77 23.29
N HIS A 43 -0.35 3.53 23.43
CA HIS A 43 -1.56 3.22 24.21
C HIS A 43 -1.18 2.22 25.31
N VAL A 44 -1.61 2.47 26.53
CA VAL A 44 -1.37 1.59 27.68
C VAL A 44 -2.62 1.46 28.54
N SER A 45 -2.74 0.39 29.32
CA SER A 45 -3.77 0.27 30.34
C SER A 45 -3.51 1.26 31.48
N THR A 46 -4.53 1.52 32.32
CA THR A 46 -4.35 2.35 33.52
C THR A 46 -3.31 1.79 34.47
N ASP A 47 -3.29 0.46 34.65
CA ASP A 47 -2.35 -0.25 35.53
C ASP A 47 -0.93 -0.18 34.98
N ASP A 48 -0.76 -0.30 33.68
CA ASP A 48 0.56 -0.18 33.04
C ASP A 48 1.07 1.26 33.08
N TRP A 49 0.17 2.25 33.02
CA TRP A 49 0.55 3.65 33.23
C TRP A 49 1.09 3.91 34.65
N GLU A 50 0.51 3.32 35.69
CA GLU A 50 1.02 3.42 37.04
C GLU A 50 2.40 2.74 37.17
N LYS A 51 2.57 1.55 36.56
CA LYS A 51 3.87 0.87 36.50
C LYS A 51 4.92 1.68 35.73
N LEU A 52 4.55 2.35 34.64
CA LEU A 52 5.45 3.23 33.88
C LEU A 52 6.01 4.39 34.74
N ASN A 53 5.27 4.86 35.73
CA ASN A 53 5.70 5.91 36.63
C ASN A 53 6.47 5.40 37.84
N ASN A 54 6.56 4.07 38.05
CA ASN A 54 7.28 3.47 39.19
C ASN A 54 8.78 3.31 38.87
N SER A 55 9.65 3.62 39.82
CA SER A 55 11.13 3.48 39.68
C SER A 55 11.58 2.05 39.40
N ASN A 56 10.90 1.05 39.98
CA ASN A 56 11.28 -0.38 39.91
C ASN A 56 10.48 -1.13 38.81
N LEU A 57 10.48 -0.64 37.60
CA LEU A 57 9.81 -1.30 36.48
C LEU A 57 10.55 -2.58 36.05
N ARG A 58 9.89 -3.75 36.17
CA ARG A 58 10.46 -5.06 35.81
C ARG A 58 10.07 -5.53 34.40
N ASP A 59 8.92 -5.10 33.90
CA ASP A 59 8.38 -5.49 32.58
C ASP A 59 9.21 -4.88 31.45
N ASP A 60 9.77 -5.73 30.59
CA ASP A 60 10.68 -5.30 29.51
C ASP A 60 9.94 -4.55 28.40
N SER A 61 8.69 -4.87 28.12
CA SER A 61 7.88 -4.16 27.15
C SER A 61 7.57 -2.73 27.61
N LEU A 62 7.25 -2.56 28.87
CA LEU A 62 7.03 -1.25 29.48
C LEU A 62 8.32 -0.45 29.63
N LYS A 63 9.48 -1.11 29.88
CA LYS A 63 10.80 -0.45 29.86
C LYS A 63 11.11 0.15 28.48
N GLU A 64 10.77 -0.57 27.41
CA GLU A 64 10.96 -0.07 26.05
C GLU A 64 10.08 1.15 25.78
N ILE A 65 8.80 1.11 26.19
CA ILE A 65 7.89 2.26 26.07
C ILE A 65 8.44 3.45 26.86
N ARG A 66 8.88 3.24 28.12
CA ARG A 66 9.50 4.29 28.95
C ARG A 66 10.71 4.92 28.27
N LYS A 67 11.60 4.10 27.70
CA LYS A 67 12.78 4.58 26.97
C LYS A 67 12.38 5.49 25.79
N LYS A 68 11.38 5.08 25.04
CA LYS A 68 10.85 5.87 23.89
C LYS A 68 10.20 7.17 24.36
N LEU A 69 9.41 7.14 25.43
CA LEU A 69 8.81 8.34 26.02
C LEU A 69 9.87 9.31 26.54
N ASN A 70 10.90 8.83 27.24
CA ASN A 70 12.00 9.67 27.72
C ASN A 70 12.78 10.32 26.56
N THR A 71 13.03 9.57 25.49
CA THR A 71 13.66 10.11 24.27
C THR A 71 12.79 11.20 23.64
N LEU A 72 11.48 10.97 23.58
CA LEU A 72 10.52 11.96 23.08
C LEU A 72 10.51 13.21 23.94
N GLN A 73 10.45 13.07 25.26
CA GLN A 73 10.49 14.18 26.22
C GLN A 73 11.76 15.02 26.07
N SER A 74 12.93 14.39 26.06
CA SER A 74 14.21 15.09 25.89
C SER A 74 14.30 15.83 24.54
N SER A 75 13.74 15.28 23.48
CA SER A 75 13.69 15.95 22.17
C SER A 75 12.79 17.19 22.19
N VAL A 76 11.66 17.13 22.89
CA VAL A 76 10.74 18.24 23.07
C VAL A 76 11.37 19.33 23.92
N GLU A 77 11.96 18.97 25.07
CA GLU A 77 12.63 19.90 25.99
C GLU A 77 13.73 20.69 25.27
N LYS A 78 14.60 20.00 24.52
CA LYS A 78 15.63 20.65 23.68
C LYS A 78 15.07 21.60 22.64
N THR A 79 13.84 21.37 22.18
CA THR A 79 13.19 22.28 21.22
C THR A 79 12.58 23.47 21.91
N VAL A 80 11.97 23.25 23.09
CA VAL A 80 11.42 24.31 23.93
C VAL A 80 12.51 25.30 24.35
N GLU A 81 13.69 24.81 24.79
CA GLU A 81 14.85 25.62 25.17
C GLU A 81 15.35 26.57 24.07
N LYS A 82 15.18 26.19 22.81
CA LYS A 82 15.60 27.00 21.65
C LYS A 82 14.65 28.12 21.28
N ILE A 83 13.44 28.11 21.85
CA ILE A 83 12.39 29.08 21.51
C ILE A 83 12.25 30.08 22.66
N ASN A 84 12.82 31.27 22.50
CA ASN A 84 12.74 32.34 23.49
C ASN A 84 12.37 33.68 22.80
N PRO A 85 11.21 34.31 23.12
CA PRO A 85 10.17 33.85 24.06
C PRO A 85 9.39 32.62 23.52
N PHE A 86 8.96 31.72 24.43
CA PHE A 86 8.23 30.53 24.03
C PHE A 86 6.83 30.89 23.50
N SER A 87 6.49 30.31 22.34
CA SER A 87 5.12 30.31 21.82
C SER A 87 4.77 28.94 21.27
N PHE A 88 3.50 28.52 21.45
CA PHE A 88 3.04 27.24 20.90
C PHE A 88 3.09 27.19 19.37
N VAL A 89 2.92 28.32 18.70
CA VAL A 89 3.03 28.40 17.23
C VAL A 89 4.46 28.12 16.81
N ALA A 90 5.44 28.82 17.38
CA ALA A 90 6.84 28.59 17.09
C ALA A 90 7.30 27.18 17.47
N PHE A 91 6.76 26.61 18.56
CA PHE A 91 7.01 25.23 18.94
C PHE A 91 6.45 24.25 17.90
N GLU A 92 5.22 24.41 17.48
CA GLU A 92 4.60 23.57 16.47
C GLU A 92 5.35 23.63 15.13
N GLU A 93 5.73 24.83 14.71
CA GLU A 93 6.54 25.03 13.53
C GLU A 93 7.95 24.41 13.66
N THR A 94 8.60 24.57 14.81
CA THR A 94 9.97 24.08 15.00
C THR A 94 10.01 22.57 15.28
N TYR A 95 9.13 22.07 16.15
CA TYR A 95 9.14 20.68 16.59
C TYR A 95 8.53 19.75 15.53
N PHE A 96 7.32 20.05 15.07
CA PHE A 96 6.66 19.20 14.08
C PHE A 96 7.24 19.37 12.68
N ASN A 97 7.76 20.55 12.33
CA ASN A 97 8.55 20.72 11.12
C ASN A 97 9.94 20.07 11.23
N LYS A 98 10.51 19.92 12.43
CA LYS A 98 11.78 19.22 12.66
C LYS A 98 11.62 17.70 12.73
N VAL A 99 10.55 17.19 13.32
CA VAL A 99 10.13 15.77 13.23
C VAL A 99 9.75 15.41 11.79
N ALA A 100 9.20 16.37 11.05
CA ALA A 100 9.01 16.26 9.60
C ALA A 100 10.30 16.50 8.79
N ALA A 101 11.35 17.11 9.33
CA ALA A 101 12.65 17.36 8.68
C ALA A 101 13.71 16.30 9.00
N THR A 102 13.49 15.39 9.94
CA THR A 102 14.23 14.12 10.05
C THR A 102 13.71 13.04 9.10
N THR A 103 12.50 13.14 8.60
CA THR A 103 12.10 12.72 7.26
C THR A 103 12.30 13.97 6.39
N THR A 104 13.44 14.09 5.71
CA THR A 104 13.67 15.14 4.72
C THR A 104 12.40 15.31 3.91
N LYS A 105 11.63 16.39 4.14
CA LYS A 105 10.53 16.79 3.26
C LYS A 105 11.16 17.30 1.97
N SER A 106 11.84 16.38 1.28
CA SER A 106 12.26 16.62 -0.07
C SER A 106 11.03 17.07 -0.84
N THR A 107 11.06 18.26 -1.38
CA THR A 107 10.03 18.72 -2.32
C THR A 107 10.17 17.99 -3.65
N SER A 108 11.23 17.18 -3.82
CA SER A 108 11.50 16.39 -5.00
C SER A 108 10.40 15.34 -5.22
N LEU A 109 9.77 15.36 -6.38
CA LEU A 109 8.76 14.40 -6.78
C LEU A 109 9.31 12.96 -6.77
N GLN A 110 10.58 12.78 -7.21
CA GLN A 110 11.27 11.49 -7.19
C GLN A 110 11.30 10.88 -5.77
N SER A 111 11.68 11.66 -4.77
CA SER A 111 11.78 11.19 -3.39
C SER A 111 10.44 10.73 -2.83
N TRP A 112 9.35 11.39 -3.19
CA TRP A 112 8.00 11.00 -2.78
C TRP A 112 7.55 9.69 -3.43
N PHE A 113 7.83 9.53 -4.72
CA PHE A 113 7.58 8.26 -5.40
C PHE A 113 8.41 7.13 -4.80
N ASP A 114 9.70 7.34 -4.53
CA ASP A 114 10.60 6.33 -3.97
C ASP A 114 10.15 5.90 -2.56
N ALA A 115 9.79 6.85 -1.71
CA ALA A 115 9.26 6.56 -0.38
C ALA A 115 7.99 5.71 -0.45
N TYR A 116 7.05 6.07 -1.33
CA TYR A 116 5.82 5.31 -1.49
C TYR A 116 6.03 3.94 -2.12
N ILE A 117 6.96 3.81 -3.07
CA ILE A 117 7.34 2.53 -3.68
C ILE A 117 7.93 1.60 -2.62
N ASN A 118 8.79 2.10 -1.72
CA ASN A 118 9.35 1.31 -0.62
C ASN A 118 8.24 0.84 0.34
N GLU A 119 7.32 1.73 0.73
CA GLU A 119 6.15 1.37 1.54
C GLU A 119 5.31 0.26 0.89
N LEU A 120 5.13 0.31 -0.44
CA LEU A 120 4.41 -0.71 -1.19
C LEU A 120 5.15 -2.05 -1.21
N HIS A 121 6.48 -2.03 -1.28
CA HIS A 121 7.31 -3.24 -1.17
C HIS A 121 7.20 -3.86 0.21
N ASP A 122 7.29 -3.08 1.28
CA ASP A 122 7.15 -3.54 2.67
C ASP A 122 5.77 -4.18 2.92
N LYS A 123 4.73 -3.65 2.26
CA LYS A 123 3.37 -4.20 2.28
C LYS A 123 3.14 -5.37 1.31
N GLY A 124 4.17 -5.87 0.64
CA GLY A 124 4.07 -6.96 -0.35
C GLY A 124 3.30 -6.59 -1.64
N ARG A 125 3.00 -5.30 -1.87
CA ARG A 125 2.25 -4.81 -3.03
C ARG A 125 3.12 -4.57 -4.26
N VAL A 126 3.95 -5.57 -4.61
CA VAL A 126 4.97 -5.48 -5.66
C VAL A 126 4.42 -5.01 -7.02
N GLY A 127 3.24 -5.50 -7.43
CA GLY A 127 2.65 -5.07 -8.70
C GLY A 127 2.30 -3.58 -8.74
N THR A 128 1.82 -3.02 -7.62
CA THR A 128 1.55 -1.59 -7.48
C THR A 128 2.86 -0.79 -7.45
N ALA A 129 3.87 -1.26 -6.71
CA ALA A 129 5.19 -0.64 -6.66
C ALA A 129 5.84 -0.52 -8.04
N ILE A 130 5.78 -1.58 -8.87
CA ILE A 130 6.27 -1.55 -10.25
C ILE A 130 5.53 -0.51 -11.09
N ALA A 131 4.21 -0.40 -10.95
CA ALA A 131 3.44 0.59 -11.70
C ALA A 131 3.84 2.03 -11.32
N TYR A 132 4.02 2.33 -10.02
CA TYR A 132 4.52 3.65 -9.58
C TYR A 132 5.96 3.91 -10.05
N ARG A 133 6.83 2.89 -10.07
CA ARG A 133 8.18 3.02 -10.65
C ARG A 133 8.12 3.35 -12.14
N THR A 134 7.23 2.73 -12.88
CA THR A 134 7.03 3.02 -14.32
C THR A 134 6.57 4.46 -14.52
N THR A 135 5.66 4.96 -13.68
CA THR A 135 5.17 6.34 -13.77
C THR A 135 6.25 7.35 -13.49
N ILE A 136 7.04 7.19 -12.42
CA ILE A 136 8.11 8.17 -12.14
C ILE A 136 9.22 8.13 -13.20
N ASN A 137 9.53 6.95 -13.74
CA ASN A 137 10.47 6.83 -14.86
C ASN A 137 9.95 7.56 -16.10
N SER A 138 8.66 7.46 -16.41
CA SER A 138 8.02 8.19 -17.51
C SER A 138 8.05 9.71 -17.31
N LEU A 139 7.79 10.17 -16.08
CA LEU A 139 7.90 11.60 -15.73
C LEU A 139 9.33 12.12 -15.87
N ASN A 140 10.32 11.33 -15.46
CA ASN A 140 11.74 11.69 -15.60
C ASN A 140 12.23 11.70 -17.06
N LEU A 141 11.63 10.88 -17.93
CA LEU A 141 11.91 10.96 -19.38
C LEU A 141 11.31 12.21 -20.00
N TYR A 142 10.14 12.63 -19.54
CA TYR A 142 9.50 13.87 -19.97
C TYR A 142 10.25 15.10 -19.43
N LYS A 143 10.45 15.16 -18.11
CA LYS A 143 11.15 16.26 -17.43
C LYS A 143 11.83 15.78 -16.16
N LYS A 144 13.16 15.86 -16.11
CA LYS A 144 13.94 15.49 -14.92
C LYS A 144 13.84 16.54 -13.82
N GLY A 145 13.99 16.10 -12.57
CA GLY A 145 14.17 16.99 -11.43
C GLY A 145 12.90 17.73 -10.99
N LEU A 146 11.71 17.25 -11.36
CA LEU A 146 10.45 17.85 -10.95
C LEU A 146 10.29 17.83 -9.43
N HIS A 147 9.82 18.96 -8.90
CA HIS A 147 9.37 19.14 -7.52
C HIS A 147 7.84 19.08 -7.44
N LEU A 148 7.30 18.87 -6.24
CA LEU A 148 5.84 18.81 -5.99
C LEU A 148 5.12 20.08 -6.47
N GLN A 149 5.75 21.24 -6.30
CA GLN A 149 5.20 22.55 -6.68
C GLN A 149 5.19 22.80 -8.19
N ASP A 150 6.00 22.05 -8.95
CA ASP A 150 6.05 22.16 -10.42
C ASP A 150 4.86 21.47 -11.08
N VAL A 151 4.16 20.60 -10.33
CA VAL A 151 2.98 19.90 -10.84
C VAL A 151 1.80 20.88 -10.88
N THR A 152 1.65 21.55 -12.01
CA THR A 152 0.57 22.51 -12.31
C THR A 152 -0.42 21.92 -13.31
N PRO A 153 -1.62 22.49 -13.48
CA PRO A 153 -2.53 22.06 -14.55
C PRO A 153 -1.88 22.08 -15.94
N ALA A 154 -1.12 23.14 -16.25
CA ALA A 154 -0.40 23.26 -17.55
C ALA A 154 0.64 22.12 -17.71
N LEU A 155 1.42 21.79 -16.66
CA LEU A 155 2.34 20.65 -16.74
C LEU A 155 1.60 19.31 -16.96
N LEU A 156 0.41 19.14 -16.39
CA LEU A 156 -0.38 17.92 -16.60
C LEU A 156 -0.88 17.80 -18.05
N GLU A 157 -1.33 18.91 -18.64
CA GLU A 157 -1.74 19.00 -20.05
C GLU A 157 -0.58 18.72 -21.00
N ASP A 158 0.58 19.34 -20.75
CA ASP A 158 1.79 19.12 -21.54
C ASP A 158 2.31 17.68 -21.43
N TYR A 159 2.25 17.08 -20.23
CA TYR A 159 2.64 15.70 -20.02
C TYR A 159 1.66 14.73 -20.70
N GLU A 160 0.35 14.98 -20.64
CA GLU A 160 -0.65 14.23 -21.38
C GLU A 160 -0.36 14.26 -22.89
N LYS A 161 -0.13 15.45 -23.44
CA LYS A 161 0.24 15.63 -24.85
C LYS A 161 1.51 14.86 -25.22
N HIS A 162 2.58 15.00 -24.41
CA HIS A 162 3.81 14.22 -24.60
C HIS A 162 3.57 12.70 -24.66
N LEU A 163 2.70 12.17 -23.80
CA LEU A 163 2.38 10.75 -23.78
C LEU A 163 1.55 10.32 -24.99
N THR A 164 0.58 11.14 -25.42
CA THR A 164 -0.25 10.85 -26.59
C THR A 164 0.53 10.96 -27.88
N ASP A 165 1.44 11.92 -28.00
CA ASP A 165 2.37 12.06 -29.13
C ASP A 165 3.32 10.84 -29.22
N ALA A 166 3.70 10.25 -28.06
CA ALA A 166 4.42 8.97 -27.99
C ALA A 166 3.50 7.74 -28.16
N SER A 167 2.31 7.89 -28.72
CA SER A 167 1.33 6.83 -29.01
C SER A 167 0.88 6.02 -27.78
N LYS A 168 0.93 6.59 -26.58
CA LYS A 168 0.38 5.97 -25.40
C LYS A 168 -1.15 6.05 -25.40
N SER A 169 -1.81 4.95 -25.04
CA SER A 169 -3.27 4.94 -24.91
C SER A 169 -3.73 5.85 -23.75
N TYR A 170 -4.91 6.44 -23.89
CA TYR A 170 -5.53 7.22 -22.80
C TYR A 170 -5.69 6.43 -21.51
N THR A 171 -5.81 5.11 -21.56
CA THR A 171 -5.77 4.25 -20.36
C THR A 171 -4.42 4.33 -19.66
N THR A 172 -3.31 4.31 -20.41
CA THR A 172 -1.95 4.43 -19.86
C THR A 172 -1.73 5.82 -19.26
N VAL A 173 -2.11 6.87 -20.01
CA VAL A 173 -2.07 8.26 -19.55
C VAL A 173 -2.82 8.42 -18.22
N SER A 174 -4.05 7.92 -18.19
CA SER A 174 -4.89 7.94 -16.98
C SER A 174 -4.27 7.25 -15.79
N ILE A 175 -3.59 6.11 -15.98
CA ILE A 175 -2.89 5.40 -14.91
C ILE A 175 -1.77 6.26 -14.35
N TYR A 176 -0.91 6.83 -15.19
CA TYR A 176 0.22 7.63 -14.76
C TYR A 176 -0.22 8.89 -14.01
N ILE A 177 -1.20 9.60 -14.55
CA ILE A 177 -1.71 10.83 -13.93
C ILE A 177 -2.45 10.53 -12.62
N ARG A 178 -3.22 9.44 -12.50
CA ARG A 178 -3.83 9.03 -11.22
C ARG A 178 -2.81 8.67 -10.16
N GLN A 179 -1.68 8.06 -10.54
CA GLN A 179 -0.61 7.75 -9.59
C GLN A 179 0.09 9.03 -9.15
N LEU A 180 0.35 9.98 -10.05
CA LEU A 180 0.86 11.30 -9.70
C LEU A 180 -0.09 12.03 -8.74
N ARG A 181 -1.41 12.01 -9.02
CA ARG A 181 -2.42 12.57 -8.12
C ARG A 181 -2.38 11.96 -6.73
N ALA A 182 -2.17 10.65 -6.62
CA ALA A 182 -2.06 10.00 -5.31
C ALA A 182 -0.86 10.50 -4.52
N ILE A 183 0.29 10.72 -5.16
CA ILE A 183 1.49 11.29 -4.53
C ILE A 183 1.24 12.75 -4.10
N ILE A 184 0.64 13.57 -4.94
CA ILE A 184 0.29 14.96 -4.60
C ILE A 184 -0.66 15.00 -3.39
N ASN A 185 -1.67 14.12 -3.34
CA ASN A 185 -2.56 14.03 -2.18
C ASN A 185 -1.82 13.63 -0.90
N GLN A 186 -0.85 12.72 -0.98
CA GLN A 186 -0.01 12.38 0.17
C GLN A 186 0.81 13.58 0.65
N ALA A 187 1.39 14.35 -0.27
CA ALA A 187 2.15 15.54 0.05
C ALA A 187 1.29 16.64 0.72
N ILE A 188 0.05 16.81 0.28
CA ILE A 188 -0.92 17.72 0.90
C ILE A 188 -1.30 17.22 2.30
N ASN A 189 -1.62 15.94 2.45
CA ASN A 189 -1.97 15.34 3.75
C ASN A 189 -0.81 15.41 4.76
N ALA A 190 0.44 15.44 4.26
CA ALA A 190 1.64 15.62 5.07
C ALA A 190 1.99 17.11 5.29
N ASN A 191 1.16 18.05 4.86
CA ASN A 191 1.37 19.50 4.93
C ASN A 191 2.68 19.98 4.28
N VAL A 192 3.14 19.30 3.21
CA VAL A 192 4.31 19.71 2.42
C VAL A 192 3.91 20.55 1.23
N LEU A 193 2.73 20.30 0.68
CA LEU A 193 2.13 21.08 -0.39
C LEU A 193 0.81 21.68 0.12
N SER A 194 0.58 22.98 -0.13
CA SER A 194 -0.68 23.63 0.22
C SER A 194 -1.84 23.07 -0.63
N ALA A 195 -3.00 22.85 0.00
CA ALA A 195 -4.21 22.43 -0.68
C ALA A 195 -4.69 23.43 -1.75
N GLU A 196 -4.34 24.71 -1.61
CA GLU A 196 -4.64 25.75 -2.61
C GLU A 196 -3.92 25.49 -3.94
N LYS A 197 -2.74 24.88 -3.89
CA LYS A 197 -1.92 24.50 -5.06
C LYS A 197 -2.30 23.16 -5.66
N TYR A 198 -3.47 22.59 -5.29
CA TYR A 198 -3.91 21.30 -5.83
C TYR A 198 -4.22 21.38 -7.33
N PRO A 199 -3.42 20.75 -8.21
CA PRO A 199 -3.51 20.98 -9.66
C PRO A 199 -4.75 20.32 -10.28
N PHE A 200 -5.28 19.26 -9.67
CA PHE A 200 -6.38 18.46 -10.23
C PHE A 200 -7.77 19.08 -10.03
N LYS A 201 -7.88 20.30 -9.46
CA LYS A 201 -9.13 21.06 -9.48
C LYS A 201 -9.52 21.52 -10.88
N LYS A 202 -8.51 21.87 -11.71
CA LYS A 202 -8.66 22.47 -13.05
C LYS A 202 -8.26 21.52 -14.17
N TYR A 203 -7.81 20.30 -13.84
CA TYR A 203 -7.37 19.31 -14.81
C TYR A 203 -8.22 18.04 -14.68
N GLU A 204 -8.88 17.65 -15.77
CA GLU A 204 -9.67 16.42 -15.84
C GLU A 204 -8.80 15.28 -16.39
N ILE A 205 -8.72 14.18 -15.62
CA ILE A 205 -7.92 13.02 -16.02
C ILE A 205 -8.63 12.28 -17.16
N PRO A 206 -7.99 12.12 -18.34
CA PRO A 206 -8.60 11.45 -19.45
C PRO A 206 -8.95 10.00 -19.12
N SER A 207 -10.04 9.50 -19.70
CA SER A 207 -10.48 8.11 -19.57
C SER A 207 -10.53 7.43 -20.92
N GLY A 208 -9.80 6.32 -21.07
CA GLY A 208 -9.90 5.48 -22.27
C GLY A 208 -11.16 4.62 -22.23
N ARG A 209 -11.83 4.48 -23.37
CA ARG A 209 -12.87 3.46 -23.54
C ARG A 209 -12.21 2.08 -23.65
N ASN A 210 -12.41 1.24 -22.64
CA ASN A 210 -12.09 -0.19 -22.74
C ASN A 210 -13.20 -0.91 -23.50
N VAL A 211 -13.00 -1.14 -24.78
CA VAL A 211 -13.85 -2.06 -25.53
C VAL A 211 -13.50 -3.48 -25.06
N LYS A 212 -14.43 -4.10 -24.33
CA LYS A 212 -14.27 -5.50 -23.92
C LYS A 212 -14.38 -6.37 -25.18
N LYS A 213 -13.30 -7.04 -25.54
CA LYS A 213 -13.27 -8.06 -26.60
C LYS A 213 -13.71 -9.39 -25.98
N ALA A 214 -14.98 -9.71 -26.09
CA ALA A 214 -15.46 -11.06 -25.78
C ALA A 214 -15.18 -11.97 -26.98
N LEU A 215 -14.75 -13.19 -26.72
CA LEU A 215 -14.66 -14.22 -27.73
C LEU A 215 -16.07 -14.63 -28.16
N SER A 216 -16.26 -14.86 -29.47
CA SER A 216 -17.50 -15.43 -29.97
C SER A 216 -17.62 -16.89 -29.54
N GLU A 217 -18.85 -17.44 -29.57
CA GLU A 217 -19.07 -18.85 -29.29
C GLU A 217 -18.25 -19.75 -30.22
N LYS A 218 -18.16 -19.39 -31.50
CA LYS A 218 -17.36 -20.08 -32.50
C LYS A 218 -15.87 -20.09 -32.15
N ASP A 219 -15.34 -19.01 -31.61
CA ASP A 219 -13.94 -18.93 -31.21
C ASP A 219 -13.68 -19.78 -29.95
N ILE A 220 -14.62 -19.77 -29.00
CA ILE A 220 -14.56 -20.65 -27.82
C ILE A 220 -14.58 -22.13 -28.24
N GLN A 221 -15.47 -22.50 -29.16
CA GLN A 221 -15.52 -23.88 -29.69
C GLN A 221 -14.22 -24.29 -30.37
N LYS A 222 -13.58 -23.39 -31.15
CA LYS A 222 -12.27 -23.66 -31.75
C LYS A 222 -11.21 -23.96 -30.69
N ILE A 223 -11.17 -23.16 -29.62
CA ILE A 223 -10.23 -23.36 -28.52
C ILE A 223 -10.50 -24.70 -27.81
N LEU A 224 -11.78 -25.00 -27.52
CA LEU A 224 -12.17 -26.23 -26.82
C LEU A 224 -11.89 -27.52 -27.61
N ASN A 225 -11.91 -27.43 -28.95
CA ASN A 225 -11.72 -28.54 -29.88
C ASN A 225 -10.30 -28.58 -30.44
N HIS A 226 -9.42 -27.66 -30.03
CA HIS A 226 -8.03 -27.65 -30.47
C HIS A 226 -7.28 -28.88 -29.95
N THR A 227 -6.54 -29.54 -30.79
CA THR A 227 -5.68 -30.65 -30.43
C THR A 227 -4.22 -30.18 -30.42
N PRO A 228 -3.63 -30.02 -29.23
CA PRO A 228 -2.26 -29.56 -29.10
C PRO A 228 -1.25 -30.59 -29.64
N GLU A 229 -0.21 -30.09 -30.28
CA GLU A 229 0.89 -30.96 -30.79
C GLU A 229 1.97 -31.21 -29.72
N LYS A 230 2.10 -30.25 -28.76
CA LYS A 230 3.16 -30.29 -27.73
C LYS A 230 2.57 -30.36 -26.34
N ALA A 231 3.30 -31.00 -25.41
CA ALA A 231 2.89 -31.11 -24.01
C ALA A 231 2.69 -29.73 -23.33
N ASP A 232 3.53 -28.74 -23.63
CA ASP A 232 3.41 -27.39 -23.10
C ASP A 232 2.16 -26.68 -23.61
N GLU A 233 1.84 -26.87 -24.89
CA GLU A 233 0.62 -26.34 -25.50
C GLU A 233 -0.64 -26.98 -24.88
N GLN A 234 -0.61 -28.30 -24.66
CA GLN A 234 -1.68 -29.02 -23.94
C GLN A 234 -1.88 -28.43 -22.53
N LYS A 235 -0.79 -28.17 -21.84
CA LYS A 235 -0.86 -27.63 -20.47
C LYS A 235 -1.41 -26.20 -20.48
N ALA A 236 -1.02 -25.36 -21.42
CA ALA A 236 -1.55 -23.99 -21.58
C ALA A 236 -3.05 -24.04 -21.87
N LEU A 237 -3.48 -24.88 -22.82
CA LEU A 237 -4.89 -25.09 -23.16
C LEU A 237 -5.69 -25.58 -21.96
N ASP A 238 -5.20 -26.57 -21.21
CA ASP A 238 -5.87 -27.08 -20.03
C ASP A 238 -6.06 -25.98 -18.97
N PHE A 239 -5.05 -25.13 -18.73
CA PHE A 239 -5.20 -24.01 -17.77
C PHE A 239 -6.15 -22.93 -18.29
N TRP A 240 -6.17 -22.65 -19.58
CA TRP A 240 -7.14 -21.75 -20.16
C TRP A 240 -8.57 -22.28 -19.98
N ILE A 241 -8.79 -23.58 -20.29
CA ILE A 241 -10.07 -24.27 -20.10
C ILE A 241 -10.47 -24.26 -18.63
N LEU A 242 -9.55 -24.54 -17.70
CA LEU A 242 -9.82 -24.47 -16.26
C LEU A 242 -10.28 -23.08 -15.84
N SER A 243 -9.60 -22.02 -16.32
CA SER A 243 -10.03 -20.63 -16.07
C SER A 243 -11.45 -20.39 -16.57
N TYR A 244 -11.76 -20.82 -17.79
CA TYR A 244 -13.08 -20.67 -18.40
C TYR A 244 -14.16 -21.42 -17.63
N LEU A 245 -13.96 -22.70 -17.33
CA LEU A 245 -14.90 -23.54 -16.58
C LEU A 245 -15.10 -23.07 -15.13
N CYS A 246 -14.11 -22.40 -14.56
CA CYS A 246 -14.17 -21.78 -13.24
C CYS A 246 -14.64 -20.33 -13.28
N SER A 247 -15.54 -19.96 -14.20
CA SER A 247 -16.16 -18.64 -14.31
C SER A 247 -15.16 -17.50 -14.52
N GLY A 248 -14.09 -17.76 -15.26
CA GLY A 248 -13.05 -16.78 -15.57
C GLY A 248 -12.13 -16.46 -14.38
N ILE A 249 -11.82 -17.46 -13.57
CA ILE A 249 -10.82 -17.29 -12.51
C ILE A 249 -9.51 -16.78 -13.11
N ASN A 250 -8.94 -15.73 -12.51
CA ASN A 250 -7.71 -15.15 -13.02
C ASN A 250 -6.53 -16.12 -12.81
N PHE A 251 -5.61 -16.20 -13.78
CA PHE A 251 -4.43 -17.06 -13.65
C PHE A 251 -3.57 -16.74 -12.43
N ALA A 252 -3.53 -15.48 -11.99
CA ALA A 252 -2.87 -15.12 -10.74
C ALA A 252 -3.52 -15.77 -9.50
N ASP A 253 -4.85 -15.97 -9.53
CA ASP A 253 -5.55 -16.65 -8.46
C ASP A 253 -5.37 -18.18 -8.58
N ILE A 254 -5.33 -18.73 -9.81
CA ILE A 254 -5.11 -20.17 -10.04
C ILE A 254 -3.77 -20.64 -9.45
N ILE A 255 -2.69 -19.89 -9.68
CA ILE A 255 -1.36 -20.30 -9.19
C ILE A 255 -1.20 -20.21 -7.67
N GLU A 256 -2.05 -19.41 -7.01
CA GLU A 256 -2.09 -19.27 -5.54
C GLU A 256 -3.01 -20.31 -4.87
N LEU A 257 -3.78 -21.11 -5.64
CA LEU A 257 -4.65 -22.13 -5.10
C LEU A 257 -3.86 -23.18 -4.30
N LYS A 258 -4.52 -23.65 -3.23
CA LYS A 258 -4.06 -24.74 -2.38
C LYS A 258 -5.05 -25.92 -2.44
N PRO A 259 -4.65 -27.15 -2.11
CA PRO A 259 -5.59 -28.28 -2.01
C PRO A 259 -6.78 -27.98 -1.10
N SER A 260 -6.57 -27.22 -0.01
CA SER A 260 -7.63 -26.80 0.92
C SER A 260 -8.67 -25.85 0.31
N ASN A 261 -8.43 -25.29 -0.88
CA ASN A 261 -9.43 -24.51 -1.60
C ASN A 261 -10.51 -25.40 -2.27
N ILE A 262 -10.28 -26.71 -2.38
CA ILE A 262 -11.24 -27.64 -2.93
C ILE A 262 -12.00 -28.30 -1.79
N ASN A 263 -13.32 -28.17 -1.80
CA ASN A 263 -14.22 -28.80 -0.84
C ASN A 263 -15.35 -29.52 -1.59
N GLY A 264 -15.20 -30.85 -1.71
CA GLY A 264 -16.10 -31.68 -2.53
C GLY A 264 -16.08 -31.22 -3.99
N ASP A 265 -17.24 -30.88 -4.50
CA ASP A 265 -17.42 -30.43 -5.88
C ASP A 265 -17.26 -28.91 -6.07
N TYR A 266 -16.70 -28.24 -5.09
CA TYR A 266 -16.59 -26.77 -5.14
C TYR A 266 -15.16 -26.28 -4.91
N LEU A 267 -14.79 -25.26 -5.69
CA LEU A 267 -13.60 -24.45 -5.48
C LEU A 267 -13.96 -23.19 -4.72
N HIS A 268 -13.25 -22.92 -3.62
CA HIS A 268 -13.44 -21.73 -2.80
C HIS A 268 -12.14 -20.93 -2.76
N PHE A 269 -12.17 -19.65 -3.18
CA PHE A 269 -10.97 -18.81 -3.14
C PHE A 269 -11.31 -17.36 -2.90
N ILE A 270 -10.34 -16.61 -2.37
CA ILE A 270 -10.41 -15.16 -2.21
C ILE A 270 -9.56 -14.53 -3.30
N ARG A 271 -10.16 -13.64 -4.08
CA ARG A 271 -9.48 -12.99 -5.19
C ARG A 271 -8.30 -12.14 -4.72
N ALA A 272 -7.08 -12.47 -5.14
CA ALA A 272 -5.83 -11.79 -4.76
C ALA A 272 -5.87 -10.27 -5.00
N LYS A 273 -6.48 -9.84 -6.12
CA LYS A 273 -6.58 -8.41 -6.48
C LYS A 273 -7.40 -7.59 -5.48
N THR A 274 -8.43 -8.17 -4.86
CA THR A 274 -9.38 -7.44 -3.99
C THR A 274 -9.22 -7.74 -2.51
N LYS A 275 -8.43 -8.73 -2.12
CA LYS A 275 -8.22 -9.12 -0.70
C LYS A 275 -7.74 -7.96 0.18
N ASN A 276 -6.95 -7.03 -0.38
CA ASN A 276 -6.40 -5.89 0.35
C ASN A 276 -7.32 -4.66 0.37
N THR A 277 -8.29 -4.56 -0.55
CA THR A 277 -9.22 -3.43 -0.65
C THR A 277 -10.53 -3.67 0.09
N LYS A 278 -10.95 -4.94 0.22
CA LYS A 278 -12.19 -5.34 0.89
C LYS A 278 -11.93 -6.04 2.24
N LYS A 279 -10.97 -5.56 3.03
CA LYS A 279 -10.56 -6.21 4.29
C LYS A 279 -11.69 -6.49 5.28
N LYS A 280 -12.76 -5.70 5.28
CA LYS A 280 -13.89 -5.83 6.20
C LYS A 280 -14.98 -6.80 5.72
N ASP A 281 -15.02 -7.17 4.43
CA ASP A 281 -16.03 -8.06 3.84
C ASP A 281 -15.35 -8.96 2.79
N LEU A 282 -14.48 -9.84 3.28
CA LEU A 282 -13.80 -10.84 2.45
C LEU A 282 -14.74 -12.04 2.28
N ARG A 283 -15.49 -12.06 1.16
CA ARG A 283 -16.30 -13.20 0.79
C ARG A 283 -15.53 -14.10 -0.17
N PRO A 284 -15.39 -15.41 0.14
CA PRO A 284 -14.81 -16.35 -0.81
C PRO A 284 -15.75 -16.50 -2.02
N ILE A 285 -15.15 -16.57 -3.19
CA ILE A 285 -15.85 -16.93 -4.42
C ILE A 285 -16.01 -18.45 -4.40
N LYS A 286 -17.22 -18.94 -4.60
CA LYS A 286 -17.54 -20.36 -4.69
C LYS A 286 -17.87 -20.70 -6.13
N VAL A 287 -17.17 -21.70 -6.70
CA VAL A 287 -17.36 -22.17 -8.08
C VAL A 287 -17.54 -23.68 -8.09
N GLY A 288 -18.54 -24.16 -8.81
CA GLY A 288 -18.73 -25.60 -9.01
C GLY A 288 -17.69 -26.18 -9.98
N LEU A 289 -17.09 -27.28 -9.62
CA LEU A 289 -16.14 -28.02 -10.45
C LEU A 289 -16.87 -29.12 -11.22
N ASN A 290 -17.00 -28.94 -12.53
CA ASN A 290 -17.50 -29.99 -13.41
C ASN A 290 -16.44 -31.10 -13.60
N PRO A 291 -16.81 -32.29 -14.17
CA PRO A 291 -15.87 -33.40 -14.35
C PRO A 291 -14.58 -33.00 -15.09
N ARG A 292 -14.69 -32.23 -16.18
CA ARG A 292 -13.52 -31.80 -16.98
C ARG A 292 -12.56 -30.91 -16.17
N ALA A 293 -13.10 -29.98 -15.34
CA ALA A 293 -12.28 -29.17 -14.48
C ALA A 293 -11.53 -30.00 -13.42
N LYS A 294 -12.22 -31.02 -12.84
CA LYS A 294 -11.61 -31.96 -11.89
C LYS A 294 -10.48 -32.78 -12.54
N ASP A 295 -10.68 -33.22 -13.79
CA ASP A 295 -9.66 -33.99 -14.53
C ASP A 295 -8.42 -33.13 -14.81
N ILE A 296 -8.59 -31.88 -15.23
CA ILE A 296 -7.50 -30.93 -15.42
C ILE A 296 -6.75 -30.70 -14.10
N ILE A 297 -7.46 -30.47 -13.00
CA ILE A 297 -6.83 -30.32 -11.68
C ILE A 297 -6.04 -31.57 -11.31
N ARG A 298 -6.62 -32.78 -11.49
CA ARG A 298 -5.93 -34.05 -11.19
C ARG A 298 -4.68 -34.24 -12.04
N LYS A 299 -4.74 -33.92 -13.32
CA LYS A 299 -3.65 -34.05 -14.29
C LYS A 299 -2.46 -33.15 -13.93
N TRP A 300 -2.71 -31.91 -13.52
CA TRP A 300 -1.67 -30.90 -13.33
C TRP A 300 -1.38 -30.56 -11.86
N ARG A 301 -2.02 -31.26 -10.91
CA ARG A 301 -1.79 -31.02 -9.49
C ARG A 301 -0.33 -31.25 -9.11
N ASN A 302 0.11 -30.52 -8.12
CA ASN A 302 1.42 -30.69 -7.53
C ASN A 302 1.53 -32.05 -6.81
N THR A 303 2.63 -32.75 -7.08
CA THR A 303 2.94 -34.07 -6.47
C THR A 303 3.98 -33.96 -5.37
N ILE A 304 4.56 -32.76 -5.13
CA ILE A 304 5.58 -32.54 -4.08
C ILE A 304 4.84 -32.30 -2.76
N PRO A 305 4.97 -33.18 -1.75
CA PRO A 305 4.20 -33.10 -0.50
C PRO A 305 4.42 -31.82 0.28
N GLU A 306 5.63 -31.27 0.29
CA GLU A 306 6.03 -30.08 1.05
C GLU A 306 5.57 -28.78 0.38
N ASN A 307 5.12 -28.84 -0.85
CA ASN A 307 4.65 -27.67 -1.58
C ASN A 307 3.15 -27.47 -1.33
N PRO A 308 2.72 -26.38 -0.65
CA PRO A 308 1.33 -26.17 -0.27
C PRO A 308 0.42 -25.74 -1.43
N TYR A 309 0.98 -25.44 -2.61
CA TYR A 309 0.19 -24.98 -3.76
C TYR A 309 -0.40 -26.14 -4.56
N LEU A 310 -1.61 -25.94 -5.07
CA LEU A 310 -2.33 -26.94 -5.86
C LEU A 310 -1.60 -27.27 -7.16
N PHE A 311 -0.92 -26.30 -7.77
CA PHE A 311 -0.18 -26.44 -9.00
C PHE A 311 1.31 -26.10 -8.80
N PRO A 312 2.24 -26.78 -9.49
CA PRO A 312 3.69 -26.62 -9.31
C PRO A 312 4.25 -25.38 -10.03
N VAL A 313 3.63 -24.21 -9.78
CA VAL A 313 4.07 -22.92 -10.31
C VAL A 313 4.76 -22.08 -9.23
N LEU A 314 4.24 -22.16 -8.01
CA LEU A 314 4.80 -21.50 -6.84
C LEU A 314 5.34 -22.51 -5.83
N GLU A 315 6.22 -22.05 -4.96
CA GLU A 315 6.83 -22.80 -3.85
C GLU A 315 6.81 -21.94 -2.59
N THR A 316 7.00 -22.58 -1.42
CA THR A 316 7.17 -21.85 -0.15
C THR A 316 8.46 -21.03 -0.14
N GLY A 317 8.46 -19.93 0.61
CA GLY A 317 9.67 -19.11 0.82
C GLY A 317 10.07 -18.21 -0.34
N LEU A 318 9.32 -18.17 -1.43
CA LEU A 318 9.62 -17.27 -2.54
C LEU A 318 9.43 -15.80 -2.15
N ALA A 319 10.41 -14.96 -2.49
CA ALA A 319 10.29 -13.52 -2.35
C ALA A 319 9.10 -12.99 -3.18
N PRO A 320 8.38 -11.96 -2.70
CA PRO A 320 7.20 -11.42 -3.39
C PRO A 320 7.45 -11.01 -4.85
N LYS A 321 8.66 -10.53 -5.16
CA LYS A 321 9.08 -10.20 -6.52
C LYS A 321 9.16 -11.45 -7.40
N THR A 322 9.69 -12.54 -6.87
CA THR A 322 9.79 -13.83 -7.59
C THR A 322 8.40 -14.41 -7.85
N VAL A 323 7.50 -14.38 -6.86
CA VAL A 323 6.09 -14.77 -7.04
C VAL A 323 5.46 -13.98 -8.19
N LYS A 324 5.64 -12.65 -8.19
CA LYS A 324 5.12 -11.79 -9.26
C LYS A 324 5.68 -12.14 -10.64
N HIS A 325 6.98 -12.41 -10.75
CA HIS A 325 7.61 -12.83 -12.02
C HIS A 325 7.11 -14.19 -12.49
N ARG A 326 7.00 -15.19 -11.60
CA ARG A 326 6.45 -16.51 -11.96
C ARG A 326 4.99 -16.38 -12.45
N CYS A 327 4.19 -15.57 -11.76
CA CYS A 327 2.84 -15.26 -12.19
C CYS A 327 2.79 -14.62 -13.60
N GLN A 328 3.62 -13.62 -13.86
CA GLN A 328 3.67 -12.97 -15.18
C GLN A 328 4.14 -13.92 -16.29
N ARG A 329 5.13 -14.76 -16.00
CA ARG A 329 5.59 -15.78 -16.96
C ARG A 329 4.49 -16.79 -17.26
N PHE A 330 3.78 -17.26 -16.23
CA PHE A 330 2.67 -18.18 -16.38
C PHE A 330 1.52 -17.56 -17.23
N ILE A 331 1.11 -16.32 -16.92
CA ILE A 331 0.07 -15.61 -17.68
C ILE A 331 0.47 -15.42 -19.16
N LYS A 332 1.75 -15.13 -19.41
CA LYS A 332 2.25 -14.94 -20.79
C LYS A 332 2.37 -16.24 -21.57
N TRP A 333 2.54 -17.33 -20.83
CA TRP A 333 2.71 -18.64 -21.43
C TRP A 333 1.35 -19.29 -21.75
N VAL A 334 0.31 -19.13 -20.90
CA VAL A 334 -1.08 -19.54 -21.19
C VAL A 334 -1.74 -18.61 -22.20
#